data_279e09391265b6c41698b953153c7036
#
_entry.id   279e09391265b6c41698b953153c7036
#
_cell.length_a   1.000
_cell.length_b   1.000
_cell.length_c   1.000
_cell.angle_alpha   90.00
_cell.angle_beta   90.00
_cell.angle_gamma   90.00
#
_symmetry.space_group_name_H-M   'P 1'
#
loop_
_entity.id
_entity.type
_entity.pdbx_description
1 polymer ?
#
loop_
_entity_poly.entity_id
_entity_poly.type
_entity_poly.pdbx_seq_one_letter_code
_entity_poly.pdbx_strand_id
1 'polypeptide(L)'
;MNTSSFYRYLVGGLACLAALLCFTSVYAATENKLSEPEEREALEVNVDDMLQPWKGDLSGMLDRRTIRVLTTFSKTFFFINKGTQPGATHDIFMEFERSLNQSLAKEKKLKHRHLKVRIIFVPVARDQLISALNAGKGDIIAANLTITPARQQEMTFTAPIYSHVQELLLSGPGSPKVENLQQLSGKTVFVRTSSSYYESLVALNARFAQQSLPPITITPAPEALEDEDLIEMLSAGLIPLTVV
;
A
#
# COMPACT_ATOMS: atom_id res chain seq x y z
N MET A 1 30.25 -20.92 78.54
CA MET A 1 29.22 -20.84 77.51
C MET A 1 29.38 -19.45 76.86
N ASN A 2 29.69 -19.45 75.62
CA ASN A 2 30.33 -18.30 74.91
C ASN A 2 29.29 -17.30 74.36
N THR A 3 29.16 -16.16 74.99
CA THR A 3 28.20 -15.09 74.65
C THR A 3 28.46 -14.38 73.29
N SER A 4 29.60 -14.72 72.64
CA SER A 4 29.99 -14.14 71.37
C SER A 4 29.27 -14.75 70.13
N SER A 5 28.64 -15.89 70.27
CA SER A 5 27.96 -16.56 69.15
C SER A 5 26.53 -16.03 68.93
N PHE A 6 25.89 -15.53 69.97
CA PHE A 6 24.50 -15.05 69.91
C PHE A 6 24.38 -13.69 69.16
N TYR A 7 25.39 -12.82 69.31
CA TYR A 7 25.39 -11.51 68.63
C TYR A 7 25.61 -11.58 67.15
N ARG A 8 26.28 -12.63 66.64
CA ARG A 8 26.57 -12.79 65.20
C ARG A 8 25.30 -13.16 64.39
N TYR A 9 24.35 -13.85 65.02
CA TYR A 9 23.09 -14.22 64.37
C TYR A 9 22.06 -13.09 64.41
N LEU A 10 22.11 -12.23 65.42
CA LEU A 10 21.18 -11.11 65.52
C LEU A 10 21.50 -9.98 64.51
N VAL A 11 22.78 -9.73 64.27
CA VAL A 11 23.22 -8.72 63.29
C VAL A 11 22.99 -9.20 61.85
N GLY A 12 23.13 -10.51 61.59
CA GLY A 12 22.86 -11.11 60.27
C GLY A 12 21.38 -11.08 59.91
N GLY A 13 20.48 -11.29 60.89
CA GLY A 13 19.03 -11.26 60.68
C GLY A 13 18.50 -9.84 60.34
N LEU A 14 19.02 -8.80 60.95
CA LEU A 14 18.62 -7.42 60.70
C LEU A 14 19.12 -6.93 59.32
N ALA A 15 20.29 -7.37 58.88
CA ALA A 15 20.82 -6.99 57.58
C ALA A 15 20.02 -7.63 56.42
N CYS A 16 19.51 -8.86 56.56
CA CYS A 16 18.65 -9.50 55.58
C CYS A 16 17.25 -8.87 55.52
N LEU A 17 16.67 -8.42 56.67
CA LEU A 17 15.37 -7.77 56.65
C LEU A 17 15.45 -6.36 56.00
N ALA A 18 16.54 -5.63 56.16
CA ALA A 18 16.76 -4.34 55.51
C ALA A 18 16.95 -4.49 53.99
N ALA A 19 17.63 -5.55 53.54
CA ALA A 19 17.79 -5.84 52.11
C ALA A 19 16.48 -6.24 51.43
N LEU A 20 15.58 -7.00 52.12
CA LEU A 20 14.27 -7.32 51.59
C LEU A 20 13.35 -6.10 51.47
N LEU A 21 13.41 -5.13 52.40
CA LEU A 21 12.62 -3.88 52.34
C LEU A 21 13.12 -2.94 51.26
N CYS A 22 14.42 -2.94 50.93
CA CYS A 22 14.96 -2.18 49.81
C CYS A 22 14.56 -2.76 48.44
N PHE A 23 14.43 -4.12 48.33
CA PHE A 23 13.98 -4.73 47.09
C PHE A 23 12.51 -4.50 46.79
N THR A 24 11.65 -4.40 47.78
CA THR A 24 10.22 -4.10 47.56
C THR A 24 9.97 -2.67 47.15
N SER A 25 10.80 -1.72 47.60
CA SER A 25 10.67 -0.29 47.19
C SER A 25 11.21 -0.02 45.78
N VAL A 26 12.14 -0.84 45.27
CA VAL A 26 12.61 -0.71 43.89
C VAL A 26 11.64 -1.36 42.89
N TYR A 27 10.91 -2.43 43.31
CA TYR A 27 9.88 -3.02 42.46
C TYR A 27 8.58 -2.16 42.36
N ALA A 28 8.29 -1.37 43.38
CA ALA A 28 7.14 -0.43 43.35
C ALA A 28 7.41 0.84 42.53
N ALA A 29 8.68 1.14 42.19
CA ALA A 29 9.04 2.34 41.41
C ALA A 29 9.08 2.12 39.90
N THR A 30 8.82 0.90 39.44
CA THR A 30 8.69 0.54 38.01
C THR A 30 7.25 0.17 37.61
N GLU A 31 6.24 0.54 38.40
CA GLU A 31 4.93 0.75 37.83
C GLU A 31 5.05 1.94 36.89
N ASN A 32 5.25 1.57 35.64
CA ASN A 32 5.20 2.44 34.50
C ASN A 32 3.97 3.33 34.68
N LYS A 33 4.17 4.62 35.03
CA LYS A 33 3.15 5.64 34.93
C LYS A 33 2.72 5.70 33.47
N LEU A 34 1.91 4.73 33.07
CA LEU A 34 1.08 4.87 31.90
C LEU A 34 0.16 6.03 32.22
N SER A 35 0.58 7.13 31.68
CA SER A 35 0.01 8.43 31.58
C SER A 35 -1.52 8.47 31.55
N GLU A 36 -2.01 9.61 31.79
CA GLU A 36 -3.37 10.06 31.87
C GLU A 36 -4.36 9.35 30.91
N PRO A 37 -5.65 9.25 31.23
CA PRO A 37 -6.67 8.58 30.41
C PRO A 37 -6.64 9.01 28.93
N GLU A 38 -6.34 10.28 28.65
CA GLU A 38 -6.19 10.81 27.28
C GLU A 38 -5.04 10.17 26.49
N GLU A 39 -3.93 9.79 27.13
CA GLU A 39 -2.82 9.12 26.42
C GLU A 39 -3.13 7.64 26.15
N ARG A 40 -3.93 6.98 26.97
CA ARG A 40 -4.39 5.61 26.72
C ARG A 40 -5.38 5.58 25.56
N GLU A 41 -6.34 6.49 25.52
CA GLU A 41 -7.30 6.62 24.43
C GLU A 41 -6.61 6.94 23.09
N ALA A 42 -5.52 7.74 23.15
CA ALA A 42 -4.70 8.03 21.96
C ALA A 42 -3.84 6.86 21.47
N LEU A 43 -3.65 5.81 22.29
CA LEU A 43 -2.92 4.58 21.91
C LEU A 43 -3.84 3.50 21.38
N GLU A 44 -5.14 3.55 21.67
CA GLU A 44 -6.10 2.63 21.10
C GLU A 44 -6.33 2.97 19.63
N VAL A 45 -5.83 2.10 18.77
CA VAL A 45 -6.12 2.14 17.35
C VAL A 45 -7.38 1.31 17.14
N ASN A 46 -8.52 1.97 16.99
CA ASN A 46 -9.75 1.29 16.62
C ASN A 46 -9.67 0.89 15.14
N VAL A 47 -9.52 -0.40 14.88
CA VAL A 47 -9.42 -0.94 13.51
C VAL A 47 -10.71 -0.66 12.71
N ASP A 48 -11.86 -0.64 13.37
CA ASP A 48 -13.13 -0.36 12.70
C ASP A 48 -13.19 1.09 12.21
N ASP A 49 -12.65 2.04 12.95
CA ASP A 49 -12.57 3.45 12.52
C ASP A 49 -11.63 3.65 11.33
N MET A 50 -10.58 2.83 11.23
CA MET A 50 -9.65 2.85 10.08
C MET A 50 -10.31 2.42 8.79
N LEU A 51 -11.30 1.53 8.85
CA LEU A 51 -12.00 0.97 7.69
C LEU A 51 -13.23 1.79 7.28
N GLN A 52 -13.67 2.73 8.13
CA GLN A 52 -14.81 3.60 7.80
C GLN A 52 -14.48 4.52 6.61
N PRO A 53 -15.45 4.73 5.71
CA PRO A 53 -15.30 5.69 4.64
C PRO A 53 -14.97 7.08 5.19
N TRP A 54 -13.90 7.68 4.69
CA TRP A 54 -13.48 9.01 5.07
C TRP A 54 -12.89 9.76 3.88
N LYS A 55 -13.14 11.06 3.80
CA LYS A 55 -12.59 11.95 2.79
C LYS A 55 -12.06 13.22 3.46
N GLY A 56 -10.93 13.69 3.00
CA GLY A 56 -10.30 14.90 3.48
C GLY A 56 -8.90 15.05 2.92
N ASP A 57 -8.17 15.99 3.44
CA ASP A 57 -6.80 16.29 3.06
C ASP A 57 -5.77 15.72 4.05
N LEU A 58 -4.50 16.09 3.83
CA LEU A 58 -3.39 15.62 4.65
C LEU A 58 -3.58 15.97 6.13
N SER A 59 -4.16 17.12 6.47
CA SER A 59 -4.33 17.53 7.87
C SER A 59 -5.20 16.54 8.63
N GLY A 60 -6.32 16.13 8.07
CA GLY A 60 -7.18 15.10 8.68
C GLY A 60 -6.55 13.71 8.70
N MET A 61 -5.71 13.36 7.71
CA MET A 61 -4.93 12.12 7.75
C MET A 61 -3.92 12.13 8.90
N LEU A 62 -3.30 13.29 9.18
CA LEU A 62 -2.37 13.45 10.29
C LEU A 62 -3.09 13.36 11.63
N ASP A 63 -4.27 13.95 11.78
CA ASP A 63 -5.07 13.91 13.01
C ASP A 63 -5.45 12.48 13.40
N ARG A 64 -5.92 11.68 12.45
CA ARG A 64 -6.20 10.24 12.65
C ARG A 64 -4.97 9.34 12.58
N ARG A 65 -3.78 9.91 12.29
CA ARG A 65 -2.49 9.24 12.22
C ARG A 65 -2.43 8.05 11.25
N THR A 66 -3.24 8.08 10.21
CA THR A 66 -3.35 6.98 9.25
C THR A 66 -3.51 7.51 7.84
N ILE A 67 -2.72 6.98 6.91
CA ILE A 67 -2.86 7.17 5.47
C ILE A 67 -3.15 5.80 4.86
N ARG A 68 -4.29 5.66 4.20
CA ARG A 68 -4.73 4.42 3.55
C ARG A 68 -4.36 4.47 2.08
N VAL A 69 -3.57 3.49 1.65
CA VAL A 69 -3.07 3.37 0.28
C VAL A 69 -3.81 2.25 -0.42
N LEU A 70 -4.69 2.60 -1.36
CA LEU A 70 -5.32 1.64 -2.26
C LEU A 70 -4.29 1.12 -3.26
N THR A 71 -4.18 -0.17 -3.37
CA THR A 71 -3.25 -0.84 -4.29
C THR A 71 -3.85 -2.12 -4.84
N THR A 72 -3.19 -2.74 -5.81
CA THR A 72 -3.56 -4.07 -6.33
C THR A 72 -2.54 -5.10 -5.89
N PHE A 73 -2.95 -6.37 -5.80
CA PHE A 73 -1.97 -7.44 -5.69
C PHE A 73 -1.20 -7.59 -6.99
N SER A 74 0.13 -7.61 -6.90
CA SER A 74 1.05 -7.73 -8.02
C SER A 74 2.33 -8.42 -7.54
N LYS A 75 2.87 -9.32 -8.32
CA LYS A 75 4.11 -10.04 -8.00
C LYS A 75 5.32 -9.10 -7.84
N THR A 76 5.25 -7.92 -8.46
CA THR A 76 6.34 -6.93 -8.46
C THR A 76 6.09 -5.80 -7.49
N PHE A 77 4.86 -5.30 -7.41
CA PHE A 77 4.58 -4.04 -6.74
C PHE A 77 4.05 -4.19 -5.32
N PHE A 78 3.17 -5.17 -5.07
CA PHE A 78 2.62 -5.42 -3.74
C PHE A 78 2.08 -6.83 -3.62
N PHE A 79 2.64 -7.64 -2.72
CA PHE A 79 2.16 -9.00 -2.42
C PHE A 79 2.34 -9.32 -0.94
N ILE A 80 1.75 -10.43 -0.50
CA ILE A 80 1.88 -10.92 0.87
C ILE A 80 2.69 -12.22 0.84
N ASN A 81 3.77 -12.26 1.63
CA ASN A 81 4.61 -13.43 1.77
C ASN A 81 4.89 -13.71 3.24
N LYS A 82 4.37 -14.82 3.77
CA LYS A 82 4.58 -15.27 5.17
C LYS A 82 4.34 -14.16 6.22
N GLY A 83 3.30 -13.33 6.01
CA GLY A 83 2.94 -12.24 6.91
C GLY A 83 3.72 -10.93 6.70
N THR A 84 4.63 -10.88 5.74
CA THR A 84 5.26 -9.64 5.28
C THR A 84 4.57 -9.12 4.02
N GLN A 85 4.74 -7.83 3.74
CA GLN A 85 4.16 -7.15 2.58
C GLN A 85 5.27 -6.58 1.68
N PRO A 86 6.02 -7.43 0.95
CA PRO A 86 7.06 -6.96 0.05
C PRO A 86 6.49 -6.38 -1.25
N GLY A 87 7.34 -5.64 -1.96
CA GLY A 87 7.06 -5.07 -3.27
C GLY A 87 7.49 -3.61 -3.39
N ALA A 88 7.69 -3.15 -4.61
CA ALA A 88 8.20 -1.80 -4.86
C ALA A 88 7.28 -0.70 -4.30
N THR A 89 5.96 -0.88 -4.40
CA THR A 89 4.99 0.05 -3.82
C THR A 89 5.11 0.10 -2.30
N HIS A 90 5.21 -1.07 -1.64
CA HIS A 90 5.39 -1.13 -0.20
C HIS A 90 6.65 -0.36 0.23
N ASP A 91 7.78 -0.63 -0.40
CA ASP A 91 9.07 -0.05 0.00
C ASP A 91 9.08 1.48 -0.17
N ILE A 92 8.53 1.99 -1.27
CA ILE A 92 8.37 3.42 -1.52
C ILE A 92 7.52 4.07 -0.42
N PHE A 93 6.41 3.47 -0.06
CA PHE A 93 5.52 4.04 0.95
C PHE A 93 6.05 3.90 2.38
N MET A 94 6.85 2.88 2.68
CA MET A 94 7.56 2.79 3.96
C MET A 94 8.62 3.89 4.09
N GLU A 95 9.31 4.24 3.00
CA GLU A 95 10.24 5.38 3.01
C GLU A 95 9.49 6.71 3.13
N PHE A 96 8.34 6.85 2.44
CA PHE A 96 7.46 8.01 2.61
C PHE A 96 6.97 8.15 4.05
N GLU A 97 6.50 7.07 4.69
CA GLU A 97 6.12 7.07 6.12
C GLU A 97 7.26 7.59 7.01
N ARG A 98 8.46 7.09 6.77
CA ARG A 98 9.65 7.49 7.52
C ARG A 98 9.96 8.98 7.35
N SER A 99 10.02 9.43 6.11
CA SER A 99 10.31 10.82 5.75
C SER A 99 9.24 11.79 6.29
N LEU A 100 7.96 11.45 6.14
CA LEU A 100 6.84 12.22 6.67
C LEU A 100 6.97 12.39 8.19
N ASN A 101 7.15 11.31 8.92
CA ASN A 101 7.27 11.36 10.38
C ASN A 101 8.51 12.15 10.85
N GLN A 102 9.62 12.08 10.12
CA GLN A 102 10.81 12.89 10.40
C GLN A 102 10.52 14.39 10.21
N SER A 103 9.83 14.76 9.15
CA SER A 103 9.46 16.15 8.86
C SER A 103 8.49 16.68 9.92
N LEU A 104 7.45 15.91 10.25
CA LEU A 104 6.47 16.28 11.29
C LEU A 104 7.13 16.45 12.68
N ALA A 105 8.10 15.60 13.02
CA ALA A 105 8.83 15.71 14.27
C ALA A 105 9.70 16.97 14.32
N LYS A 106 10.38 17.32 13.21
CA LYS A 106 11.18 18.55 13.08
C LYS A 106 10.32 19.81 13.19
N GLU A 107 9.14 19.79 12.56
CA GLU A 107 8.18 20.90 12.54
C GLU A 107 7.33 20.99 13.83
N LYS A 108 7.51 20.05 14.78
CA LYS A 108 6.73 19.92 16.02
C LYS A 108 5.21 19.80 15.76
N LYS A 109 4.84 19.21 14.62
CA LYS A 109 3.44 19.00 14.23
C LYS A 109 2.84 17.67 14.74
N LEU A 110 3.64 16.81 15.36
CA LEU A 110 3.12 15.61 16.03
C LEU A 110 2.54 16.02 17.40
N LYS A 111 1.26 15.74 17.61
CA LYS A 111 0.56 16.00 18.89
C LYS A 111 1.29 15.31 20.04
N HIS A 112 1.78 14.09 19.80
CA HIS A 112 2.64 13.34 20.72
C HIS A 112 3.85 12.80 19.95
N ARG A 113 5.05 13.07 20.41
CA ARG A 113 6.29 12.78 19.68
C ARG A 113 6.51 11.28 19.38
N HIS A 114 5.92 10.41 20.18
CA HIS A 114 5.98 8.95 20.03
C HIS A 114 4.84 8.39 19.16
N LEU A 115 3.78 9.16 18.90
CA LEU A 115 2.65 8.75 18.07
C LEU A 115 2.86 9.16 16.62
N LYS A 116 3.30 8.21 15.82
CA LYS A 116 3.63 8.40 14.40
C LYS A 116 2.40 8.21 13.51
N VAL A 117 2.41 8.86 12.36
CA VAL A 117 1.51 8.53 11.24
C VAL A 117 1.90 7.18 10.67
N ARG A 118 0.92 6.35 10.34
CA ARG A 118 1.11 5.02 9.77
C ARG A 118 0.49 4.92 8.38
N ILE A 119 1.14 4.17 7.51
CA ILE A 119 0.61 3.79 6.22
C ILE A 119 -0.03 2.42 6.32
N ILE A 120 -1.25 2.29 5.80
CA ILE A 120 -1.99 1.04 5.72
C ILE A 120 -2.30 0.78 4.25
N PHE A 121 -1.88 -0.38 3.75
CA PHE A 121 -2.24 -0.82 2.40
C PHE A 121 -3.61 -1.49 2.40
N VAL A 122 -4.44 -1.07 1.46
CA VAL A 122 -5.79 -1.59 1.24
C VAL A 122 -5.84 -2.16 -0.18
N PRO A 123 -5.54 -3.45 -0.37
CA PRO A 123 -5.61 -4.06 -1.69
C PRO A 123 -7.05 -4.20 -2.14
N VAL A 124 -7.31 -3.78 -3.38
CA VAL A 124 -8.60 -3.89 -4.06
C VAL A 124 -8.39 -4.34 -5.50
N ALA A 125 -9.45 -4.81 -6.17
CA ALA A 125 -9.36 -5.09 -7.60
C ALA A 125 -9.09 -3.81 -8.40
N ARG A 126 -8.38 -3.93 -9.52
CA ARG A 126 -7.91 -2.77 -10.29
C ARG A 126 -9.05 -1.90 -10.80
N ASP A 127 -10.14 -2.50 -11.26
CA ASP A 127 -11.36 -1.82 -11.70
C ASP A 127 -12.08 -1.07 -10.57
N GLN A 128 -11.78 -1.39 -9.33
CA GLN A 128 -12.39 -0.76 -8.15
C GLN A 128 -11.55 0.36 -7.53
N LEU A 129 -10.31 0.59 -7.99
CA LEU A 129 -9.41 1.56 -7.38
C LEU A 129 -10.01 2.98 -7.32
N ILE A 130 -10.52 3.49 -8.45
CA ILE A 130 -11.07 4.85 -8.54
C ILE A 130 -12.37 4.95 -7.75
N SER A 131 -13.26 3.97 -7.90
CA SER A 131 -14.52 3.95 -7.15
C SER A 131 -14.31 3.85 -5.64
N ALA A 132 -13.33 3.05 -5.19
CA ALA A 132 -12.96 2.93 -3.79
C ALA A 132 -12.37 4.24 -3.23
N LEU A 133 -11.51 4.94 -4.00
CA LEU A 133 -11.00 6.26 -3.64
C LEU A 133 -12.17 7.26 -3.48
N ASN A 134 -13.03 7.31 -4.49
CA ASN A 134 -14.19 8.19 -4.49
C ASN A 134 -15.23 7.85 -3.43
N ALA A 135 -15.28 6.60 -2.98
CA ALA A 135 -16.09 6.19 -1.84
C ALA A 135 -15.42 6.45 -0.47
N GLY A 136 -14.19 6.98 -0.44
CA GLY A 136 -13.46 7.25 0.79
C GLY A 136 -12.92 6.00 1.50
N LYS A 137 -12.78 4.88 0.79
CA LYS A 137 -12.19 3.64 1.34
C LYS A 137 -10.67 3.67 1.42
N GLY A 138 -10.04 4.65 0.79
CA GLY A 138 -8.62 4.94 0.83
C GLY A 138 -8.37 6.41 0.55
N ASP A 139 -7.15 6.85 0.75
CA ASP A 139 -6.74 8.25 0.66
C ASP A 139 -5.85 8.52 -0.54
N ILE A 140 -5.11 7.51 -0.98
CA ILE A 140 -4.18 7.55 -2.12
C ILE A 140 -4.32 6.24 -2.89
N ILE A 141 -4.23 6.30 -4.22
CA ILE A 141 -4.04 5.12 -5.07
C ILE A 141 -2.56 5.00 -5.43
N ALA A 142 -2.00 3.81 -5.23
CA ALA A 142 -0.64 3.45 -5.66
C ALA A 142 -0.66 2.12 -6.42
N ALA A 143 -0.94 2.19 -7.72
CA ALA A 143 -1.10 1.04 -8.60
C ALA A 143 -0.61 1.32 -10.03
N ASN A 144 0.37 2.19 -10.21
CA ASN A 144 0.94 2.58 -11.51
C ASN A 144 -0.13 2.95 -12.55
N LEU A 145 -1.10 3.77 -12.14
CA LEU A 145 -2.16 4.21 -13.04
C LEU A 145 -1.61 5.22 -14.05
N THR A 146 -1.84 4.96 -15.33
CA THR A 146 -1.60 5.91 -16.41
C THR A 146 -2.53 7.11 -16.25
N ILE A 147 -2.00 8.33 -16.36
CA ILE A 147 -2.78 9.57 -16.36
C ILE A 147 -3.49 9.69 -17.71
N THR A 148 -4.82 9.57 -17.72
CA THR A 148 -5.64 9.81 -18.92
C THR A 148 -6.62 10.96 -18.67
N PRO A 149 -7.09 11.66 -19.73
CA PRO A 149 -8.08 12.73 -19.58
C PRO A 149 -9.37 12.27 -18.88
N ALA A 150 -9.81 11.03 -19.13
CA ALA A 150 -10.98 10.46 -18.48
C ALA A 150 -10.76 10.33 -16.96
N ARG A 151 -9.64 9.75 -16.53
CA ARG A 151 -9.30 9.58 -15.12
C ARG A 151 -9.07 10.89 -14.38
N GLN A 152 -8.54 11.92 -15.07
CA GLN A 152 -8.37 13.26 -14.50
C GLN A 152 -9.70 13.96 -14.18
N GLN A 153 -10.81 13.54 -14.78
CA GLN A 153 -12.14 14.02 -14.42
C GLN A 153 -12.68 13.37 -13.15
N GLU A 154 -12.16 12.20 -12.77
CA GLU A 154 -12.64 11.43 -11.63
C GLU A 154 -11.77 11.60 -10.38
N MET A 155 -10.48 11.90 -10.55
CA MET A 155 -9.52 12.04 -9.45
C MET A 155 -8.36 12.98 -9.79
N THR A 156 -7.68 13.46 -8.76
CA THR A 156 -6.45 14.25 -8.88
C THR A 156 -5.22 13.36 -8.84
N PHE A 157 -4.27 13.59 -9.73
CA PHE A 157 -3.00 12.90 -9.76
C PHE A 157 -1.90 13.75 -9.10
N THR A 158 -0.90 13.08 -8.53
CA THR A 158 0.40 13.68 -8.17
C THR A 158 1.19 14.00 -9.44
N ALA A 159 2.37 14.62 -9.29
CA ALA A 159 3.33 14.67 -10.38
C ALA A 159 3.65 13.21 -10.85
N PRO A 160 3.74 12.97 -12.16
CA PRO A 160 4.01 11.64 -12.68
C PRO A 160 5.43 11.18 -12.29
N ILE A 161 5.57 9.91 -11.93
CA ILE A 161 6.87 9.29 -11.65
C ILE A 161 7.66 9.15 -12.98
N TYR A 162 6.96 8.79 -14.05
CA TYR A 162 7.51 8.67 -15.40
C TYR A 162 6.66 9.48 -16.38
N SER A 163 7.32 10.08 -17.35
CA SER A 163 6.68 10.79 -18.47
C SER A 163 7.09 10.15 -19.80
N HIS A 164 6.30 10.35 -20.84
CA HIS A 164 6.54 9.83 -22.19
C HIS A 164 6.61 8.28 -22.21
N VAL A 165 5.83 7.62 -21.35
CA VAL A 165 5.68 6.17 -21.37
C VAL A 165 4.97 5.75 -22.67
N GLN A 166 5.34 4.59 -23.19
CA GLN A 166 4.75 4.02 -24.42
C GLN A 166 4.09 2.70 -24.06
N GLU A 167 2.93 2.46 -24.64
CA GLU A 167 2.28 1.17 -24.60
C GLU A 167 2.97 0.23 -25.59
N LEU A 168 3.29 -0.98 -25.15
CA LEU A 168 3.99 -1.98 -25.95
C LEU A 168 3.06 -3.14 -26.27
N LEU A 169 2.91 -3.40 -27.57
CA LEU A 169 2.24 -4.63 -28.04
C LEU A 169 3.22 -5.80 -27.94
N LEU A 170 2.81 -6.85 -27.26
CA LEU A 170 3.56 -8.10 -27.14
C LEU A 170 2.85 -9.21 -27.89
N SER A 171 3.65 -10.06 -28.58
CA SER A 171 3.19 -11.21 -29.35
C SER A 171 3.69 -12.51 -28.73
N GLY A 172 2.80 -13.48 -28.56
CA GLY A 172 3.12 -14.81 -28.03
C GLY A 172 3.78 -15.73 -29.09
N PRO A 173 4.27 -16.90 -28.65
CA PRO A 173 4.82 -17.91 -29.56
C PRO A 173 3.80 -18.32 -30.62
N GLY A 174 4.22 -18.34 -31.91
CA GLY A 174 3.34 -18.69 -33.01
C GLY A 174 2.33 -17.63 -33.43
N SER A 175 2.29 -16.48 -32.76
CA SER A 175 1.45 -15.36 -33.17
C SER A 175 2.04 -14.62 -34.36
N PRO A 176 1.19 -14.02 -35.22
CA PRO A 176 1.67 -13.22 -36.33
C PRO A 176 2.50 -12.02 -35.82
N LYS A 177 3.61 -11.73 -36.47
CA LYS A 177 4.35 -10.49 -36.21
C LYS A 177 3.48 -9.31 -36.60
N VAL A 178 3.50 -8.29 -35.75
CA VAL A 178 2.82 -7.00 -35.93
C VAL A 178 3.90 -5.92 -35.94
N GLU A 179 4.14 -5.31 -37.08
CA GLU A 179 5.19 -4.31 -37.28
C GLU A 179 4.64 -2.87 -37.25
N ASN A 180 3.33 -2.73 -37.45
CA ASN A 180 2.65 -1.45 -37.41
C ASN A 180 1.20 -1.62 -36.94
N LEU A 181 0.56 -0.50 -36.57
CA LEU A 181 -0.79 -0.50 -36.01
C LEU A 181 -1.86 -1.04 -36.98
N GLN A 182 -1.71 -0.85 -38.30
CA GLN A 182 -2.70 -1.34 -39.28
C GLN A 182 -2.77 -2.85 -39.31
N GLN A 183 -1.68 -3.54 -39.03
CA GLN A 183 -1.64 -5.00 -38.97
C GLN A 183 -2.39 -5.60 -37.77
N LEU A 184 -2.82 -4.76 -36.81
CA LEU A 184 -3.73 -5.16 -35.73
C LEU A 184 -5.17 -5.35 -36.20
N SER A 185 -5.52 -4.81 -37.36
CA SER A 185 -6.86 -4.98 -37.94
C SER A 185 -7.26 -6.46 -38.07
N GLY A 186 -8.43 -6.81 -37.50
CA GLY A 186 -8.95 -8.16 -37.43
C GLY A 186 -8.20 -9.13 -36.49
N LYS A 187 -7.22 -8.65 -35.71
CA LYS A 187 -6.53 -9.45 -34.70
C LYS A 187 -7.25 -9.45 -33.37
N THR A 188 -6.94 -10.45 -32.54
CA THR A 188 -7.45 -10.54 -31.16
C THR A 188 -6.37 -10.09 -30.19
N VAL A 189 -6.71 -9.15 -29.29
CA VAL A 189 -5.83 -8.60 -28.26
C VAL A 189 -6.49 -8.77 -26.89
N PHE A 190 -5.76 -9.28 -25.93
CA PHE A 190 -6.22 -9.47 -24.54
C PHE A 190 -5.73 -8.30 -23.68
N VAL A 191 -6.65 -7.60 -23.02
CA VAL A 191 -6.34 -6.51 -22.07
C VAL A 191 -7.45 -6.41 -21.03
N ARG A 192 -7.13 -5.91 -19.82
CA ARG A 192 -8.16 -5.57 -18.85
C ARG A 192 -8.98 -4.37 -19.31
N THR A 193 -10.27 -4.39 -19.07
CA THR A 193 -11.15 -3.28 -19.45
C THR A 193 -10.88 -2.01 -18.64
N SER A 194 -10.35 -2.14 -17.43
CA SER A 194 -9.93 -1.01 -16.57
C SER A 194 -8.59 -0.39 -16.97
N SER A 195 -7.86 -0.94 -17.96
CA SER A 195 -6.54 -0.44 -18.36
C SER A 195 -6.63 0.72 -19.35
N SER A 196 -5.59 1.58 -19.40
CA SER A 196 -5.44 2.59 -20.46
C SER A 196 -5.26 1.95 -21.83
N TYR A 197 -4.72 0.74 -21.89
CA TYR A 197 -4.57 -0.04 -23.11
C TYR A 197 -5.91 -0.34 -23.79
N TYR A 198 -6.94 -0.65 -23.01
CA TYR A 198 -8.30 -0.81 -23.51
C TYR A 198 -8.82 0.50 -24.13
N GLU A 199 -8.63 1.65 -23.43
CA GLU A 199 -9.00 2.97 -23.96
C GLU A 199 -8.30 3.24 -25.32
N SER A 200 -7.00 2.93 -25.42
CA SER A 200 -6.20 3.10 -26.63
C SER A 200 -6.67 2.19 -27.79
N LEU A 201 -6.99 0.93 -27.49
CA LEU A 201 -7.50 -0.02 -28.51
C LEU A 201 -8.89 0.37 -29.01
N VAL A 202 -9.77 0.86 -28.15
CA VAL A 202 -11.09 1.40 -28.53
C VAL A 202 -10.92 2.61 -29.45
N ALA A 203 -10.02 3.54 -29.11
CA ALA A 203 -9.72 4.70 -29.95
C ALA A 203 -9.11 4.28 -31.31
N LEU A 204 -8.28 3.23 -31.32
CA LEU A 204 -7.72 2.67 -32.56
C LEU A 204 -8.80 2.02 -33.44
N ASN A 205 -9.76 1.30 -32.84
CA ASN A 205 -10.91 0.74 -33.57
C ASN A 205 -11.78 1.82 -34.19
N ALA A 206 -11.97 2.96 -33.53
CA ALA A 206 -12.68 4.10 -34.14
C ALA A 206 -11.95 4.63 -35.38
N ARG A 207 -10.61 4.68 -35.36
CA ARG A 207 -9.81 5.06 -36.55
C ARG A 207 -9.88 4.00 -37.64
N PHE A 208 -9.88 2.71 -37.31
CA PHE A 208 -10.04 1.63 -38.28
C PHE A 208 -11.40 1.69 -38.98
N ALA A 209 -12.47 1.99 -38.27
CA ALA A 209 -13.79 2.18 -38.85
C ALA A 209 -13.80 3.31 -39.89
N GLN A 210 -13.12 4.44 -39.63
CA GLN A 210 -12.97 5.54 -40.61
C GLN A 210 -12.19 5.14 -41.86
N GLN A 211 -11.30 4.15 -41.74
CA GLN A 211 -10.47 3.62 -42.84
C GLN A 211 -11.10 2.38 -43.50
N SER A 212 -12.31 1.97 -43.14
CA SER A 212 -12.97 0.75 -43.58
C SER A 212 -12.16 -0.53 -43.33
N LEU A 213 -11.34 -0.51 -42.26
CA LEU A 213 -10.58 -1.68 -41.81
C LEU A 213 -11.39 -2.48 -40.77
N PRO A 214 -11.26 -3.83 -40.76
CA PRO A 214 -11.83 -4.65 -39.72
C PRO A 214 -11.35 -4.23 -38.32
N PRO A 215 -12.25 -4.19 -37.30
CA PRO A 215 -11.85 -3.84 -35.95
C PRO A 215 -10.96 -4.90 -35.31
N ILE A 216 -10.18 -4.48 -34.31
CA ILE A 216 -9.50 -5.36 -33.39
C ILE A 216 -10.55 -6.02 -32.51
N THR A 217 -10.48 -7.34 -32.34
CA THR A 217 -11.27 -8.06 -31.34
C THR A 217 -10.59 -7.89 -29.98
N ILE A 218 -11.14 -7.02 -29.15
CA ILE A 218 -10.62 -6.80 -27.79
C ILE A 218 -11.26 -7.84 -26.87
N THR A 219 -10.46 -8.76 -26.35
CA THR A 219 -10.92 -9.77 -25.40
C THR A 219 -10.60 -9.33 -23.99
N PRO A 220 -11.62 -9.16 -23.11
CA PRO A 220 -11.39 -8.77 -21.72
C PRO A 220 -10.57 -9.83 -20.97
N ALA A 221 -9.47 -9.42 -20.38
CA ALA A 221 -8.76 -10.20 -19.38
C ALA A 221 -9.42 -10.00 -18.00
N PRO A 222 -9.37 -11.01 -17.11
CA PRO A 222 -9.82 -10.86 -15.74
C PRO A 222 -9.13 -9.69 -15.03
N GLU A 223 -9.90 -8.87 -14.30
CA GLU A 223 -9.39 -7.67 -13.62
C GLU A 223 -8.44 -7.97 -12.45
N ALA A 224 -8.41 -9.23 -11.98
CA ALA A 224 -7.48 -9.69 -10.95
C ALA A 224 -6.08 -10.02 -11.49
N LEU A 225 -5.90 -10.08 -12.83
CA LEU A 225 -4.60 -10.32 -13.44
C LEU A 225 -3.87 -9.00 -13.63
N GLU A 226 -2.59 -8.97 -13.30
CA GLU A 226 -1.71 -7.85 -13.58
C GLU A 226 -0.94 -8.07 -14.91
N ASP A 227 -0.17 -7.08 -15.35
CA ASP A 227 0.53 -7.14 -16.62
C ASP A 227 1.52 -8.30 -16.66
N GLU A 228 2.20 -8.62 -15.55
CA GLU A 228 3.08 -9.77 -15.44
C GLU A 228 2.36 -11.10 -15.63
N ASP A 229 1.11 -11.22 -15.18
CA ASP A 229 0.32 -12.44 -15.39
C ASP A 229 -0.06 -12.60 -16.87
N LEU A 230 -0.41 -11.50 -17.55
CA LEU A 230 -0.69 -11.50 -18.99
C LEU A 230 0.56 -11.84 -19.80
N ILE A 231 1.74 -11.36 -19.38
CA ILE A 231 3.02 -11.72 -20.01
C ILE A 231 3.32 -13.21 -19.83
N GLU A 232 3.05 -13.79 -18.66
CA GLU A 232 3.19 -15.23 -18.43
C GLU A 232 2.24 -16.04 -19.32
N MET A 233 0.96 -15.64 -19.40
CA MET A 233 -0.02 -16.28 -20.30
C MET A 233 0.40 -16.19 -21.76
N LEU A 234 0.91 -15.03 -22.18
CA LEU A 234 1.44 -14.82 -23.53
C LEU A 234 2.62 -15.74 -23.81
N SER A 235 3.57 -15.83 -22.89
CA SER A 235 4.77 -16.66 -23.01
C SER A 235 4.43 -18.15 -23.05
N ALA A 236 3.37 -18.56 -22.35
CA ALA A 236 2.83 -19.91 -22.38
C ALA A 236 1.99 -20.22 -23.65
N GLY A 237 1.78 -19.24 -24.53
CA GLY A 237 0.96 -19.40 -25.74
C GLY A 237 -0.55 -19.46 -25.47
N LEU A 238 -1.02 -19.08 -24.28
CA LEU A 238 -2.44 -19.08 -23.90
C LEU A 238 -3.20 -17.91 -24.52
N ILE A 239 -2.53 -16.82 -24.79
CA ILE A 239 -3.07 -15.64 -25.47
C ILE A 239 -2.14 -15.24 -26.62
N PRO A 240 -2.66 -14.75 -27.76
CA PRO A 240 -1.85 -14.41 -28.92
C PRO A 240 -1.14 -13.06 -28.80
N LEU A 241 -1.85 -12.04 -28.33
CA LEU A 241 -1.39 -10.66 -28.25
C LEU A 241 -1.91 -10.02 -26.96
N THR A 242 -1.07 -9.19 -26.32
CA THR A 242 -1.46 -8.32 -25.23
C THR A 242 -0.74 -6.97 -25.33
N VAL A 243 -1.19 -5.97 -24.58
CA VAL A 243 -0.54 -4.66 -24.46
C VAL A 243 -0.14 -4.44 -23.00
N VAL A 244 1.05 -3.93 -22.80
CA VAL A 244 1.59 -3.58 -21.48
C VAL A 244 2.22 -2.20 -21.49
#